data_9f1588498fe45c22c852c68ed0e7f471
#
_entry.id   9f1588498fe45c22c852c68ed0e7f471
#
_cell.length_a   1.000
_cell.length_b   1.000
_cell.length_c   1.000
_cell.angle_alpha   90.00
_cell.angle_beta   90.00
_cell.angle_gamma   90.00
#
_symmetry.space_group_name_H-M   'P 1'
#
loop_
_entity.id
_entity.type
_entity.pdbx_description
1 polymer ?
#
loop_
_entity_poly.entity_id
_entity_poly.type
_entity_poly.pdbx_seq_one_letter_code
_entity_poly.pdbx_strand_id
1 'polypeptide(L)'
;VREGLREILMAEMEVGDTAMKLDTKPSVCIFIGVNGVGKTTSIGKVAASLKKQGKRVLLCAADTFRAAAADQLEIWAERAGCEIVRQYEGADPGAVLFDALQAAKARNVDVVLCDTAGRLHNKANLMAELAKLSKIIDRECPDCDRETLLVLDATTGQNGLIQARTFKETAGLTGIVLTKLDGTAKGGIVIAIARELGVPVKFAGVGEGIDDLKPFDARSYVEAII
;
A
#
# COMPACT_ATOMS: atom_id res chain seq x y z
N VAL A 1 -18.43 28.46 -13.89
CA VAL A 1 -18.75 27.78 -12.61
C VAL A 1 -18.07 26.39 -12.57
N ARG A 2 -18.26 25.52 -13.55
CA ARG A 2 -17.64 24.18 -13.56
C ARG A 2 -16.11 24.24 -13.57
N GLU A 3 -15.49 25.13 -14.33
CA GLU A 3 -14.03 25.28 -14.38
C GLU A 3 -13.45 25.70 -13.03
N GLY A 4 -14.04 26.71 -12.40
CA GLY A 4 -13.60 27.13 -11.05
C GLY A 4 -13.77 26.06 -9.99
N LEU A 5 -14.84 25.26 -10.07
CA LEU A 5 -15.03 24.13 -9.17
C LEU A 5 -13.97 23.04 -9.37
N ARG A 6 -13.65 22.75 -10.65
CA ARG A 6 -12.59 21.81 -11.02
C ARG A 6 -11.24 22.22 -10.42
N GLU A 7 -10.83 23.47 -10.60
CA GLU A 7 -9.58 24.00 -10.07
C GLU A 7 -9.50 23.89 -8.54
N ILE A 8 -10.58 24.22 -7.85
CA ILE A 8 -10.64 24.11 -6.39
C ILE A 8 -10.50 22.66 -5.94
N LEU A 9 -11.26 21.73 -6.55
CA LEU A 9 -11.20 20.30 -6.19
C LEU A 9 -9.84 19.69 -6.49
N MET A 10 -9.20 20.07 -7.60
CA MET A 10 -7.85 19.61 -7.91
C MET A 10 -6.83 20.15 -6.91
N ALA A 11 -6.91 21.43 -6.53
CA ALA A 11 -6.02 22.02 -5.54
C ALA A 11 -6.13 21.35 -4.16
N GLU A 12 -7.33 20.96 -3.73
CA GLU A 12 -7.55 20.22 -2.48
C GLU A 12 -6.92 18.83 -2.46
N MET A 13 -6.64 18.25 -3.62
CA MET A 13 -6.02 16.92 -3.75
C MET A 13 -4.51 16.97 -4.01
N GLU A 14 -3.93 18.14 -4.25
CA GLU A 14 -2.48 18.32 -4.45
C GLU A 14 -1.73 18.36 -3.13
N VAL A 15 -1.56 17.20 -2.50
CA VAL A 15 -0.93 17.07 -1.18
C VAL A 15 0.40 16.30 -1.20
N GLY A 16 1.02 16.18 -2.36
CA GLY A 16 2.31 15.48 -2.51
C GLY A 16 2.43 14.77 -3.85
N ASP A 17 3.50 14.00 -4.01
CA ASP A 17 3.76 13.23 -5.22
C ASP A 17 2.90 11.96 -5.25
N THR A 18 2.09 11.81 -6.30
CA THR A 18 1.26 10.62 -6.53
C THR A 18 2.04 9.44 -7.10
N ALA A 19 3.25 9.67 -7.62
CA ALA A 19 4.12 8.61 -8.11
C ALA A 19 4.80 7.85 -6.98
N MET A 20 5.12 6.58 -7.23
CA MET A 20 5.93 5.77 -6.32
C MET A 20 7.41 6.12 -6.45
N LYS A 21 8.08 6.37 -5.34
CA LYS A 21 9.53 6.58 -5.32
C LYS A 21 10.24 5.23 -5.13
N LEU A 22 10.64 4.61 -6.23
CA LEU A 22 11.22 3.26 -6.29
C LEU A 22 12.46 3.22 -7.21
N ASP A 23 13.38 4.17 -7.04
CA ASP A 23 14.55 4.33 -7.93
C ASP A 23 15.78 3.55 -7.46
N THR A 24 15.83 3.15 -6.19
CA THR A 24 16.94 2.35 -5.64
C THR A 24 16.71 0.85 -5.85
N LYS A 25 17.77 0.08 -5.69
CA LYS A 25 17.77 -1.38 -5.88
C LYS A 25 18.40 -2.08 -4.67
N PRO A 26 17.58 -2.65 -3.76
CA PRO A 26 16.12 -2.66 -3.77
C PRO A 26 15.51 -1.34 -3.27
N SER A 27 14.28 -1.08 -3.71
CA SER A 27 13.36 -0.19 -3.01
C SER A 27 12.39 -1.02 -2.18
N VAL A 28 11.83 -0.45 -1.10
CA VAL A 28 10.95 -1.18 -0.19
C VAL A 28 9.61 -0.46 -0.07
N CYS A 29 8.53 -1.20 -0.25
CA CYS A 29 7.18 -0.70 -0.05
C CYS A 29 6.47 -1.54 1.01
N ILE A 30 6.06 -0.92 2.11
CA ILE A 30 5.25 -1.55 3.15
C ILE A 30 3.79 -1.20 2.94
N PHE A 31 2.93 -2.21 2.90
CA PHE A 31 1.48 -2.06 2.85
C PHE A 31 0.91 -2.27 4.24
N ILE A 32 0.18 -1.29 4.73
CA ILE A 32 -0.48 -1.33 6.03
C ILE A 32 -1.98 -1.12 5.87
N GLY A 33 -2.76 -1.50 6.86
CA GLY A 33 -4.21 -1.36 6.86
C GLY A 33 -4.87 -2.48 7.65
N VAL A 34 -6.15 -2.31 7.96
CA VAL A 34 -6.92 -3.33 8.68
C VAL A 34 -7.21 -4.54 7.81
N ASN A 35 -7.52 -5.67 8.44
CA ASN A 35 -7.94 -6.86 7.72
C ASN A 35 -9.23 -6.61 6.92
N GLY A 36 -9.32 -7.16 5.72
CA GLY A 36 -10.51 -7.08 4.88
C GLY A 36 -10.61 -5.86 3.96
N VAL A 37 -9.64 -4.94 3.99
CA VAL A 37 -9.65 -3.75 3.09
C VAL A 37 -9.13 -4.04 1.67
N GLY A 38 -8.60 -5.22 1.42
CA GLY A 38 -7.99 -5.58 0.12
C GLY A 38 -6.49 -5.36 0.05
N LYS A 39 -5.79 -5.40 1.18
CA LYS A 39 -4.35 -5.17 1.27
C LYS A 39 -3.54 -6.19 0.45
N THR A 40 -3.73 -7.47 0.69
CA THR A 40 -3.04 -8.56 -0.03
C THR A 40 -3.33 -8.52 -1.53
N THR A 41 -4.58 -8.30 -1.91
CA THR A 41 -5.00 -8.14 -3.31
C THR A 41 -4.33 -6.93 -3.95
N SER A 42 -4.25 -5.80 -3.26
CA SER A 42 -3.59 -4.58 -3.76
C SER A 42 -2.10 -4.83 -4.01
N ILE A 43 -1.42 -5.55 -3.12
CA ILE A 43 -0.01 -5.93 -3.30
C ILE A 43 0.17 -6.74 -4.58
N GLY A 44 -0.68 -7.73 -4.81
CA GLY A 44 -0.65 -8.55 -6.03
C GLY A 44 -0.83 -7.74 -7.30
N LYS A 45 -1.75 -6.80 -7.30
CA LYS A 45 -2.01 -5.91 -8.44
C LYS A 45 -0.85 -4.93 -8.70
N VAL A 46 -0.27 -4.36 -7.65
CA VAL A 46 0.93 -3.50 -7.76
C VAL A 46 2.11 -4.31 -8.28
N ALA A 47 2.31 -5.53 -7.78
CA ALA A 47 3.35 -6.44 -8.24
C ALA A 47 3.22 -6.73 -9.74
N ALA A 48 2.02 -7.04 -10.21
CA ALA A 48 1.76 -7.28 -11.62
C ALA A 48 2.07 -6.06 -12.49
N SER A 49 1.69 -4.87 -12.04
CA SER A 49 2.00 -3.60 -12.73
C SER A 49 3.50 -3.34 -12.81
N LEU A 50 4.24 -3.53 -11.74
CA LEU A 50 5.69 -3.36 -11.70
C LEU A 50 6.40 -4.39 -12.59
N LYS A 51 5.93 -5.61 -12.62
CA LYS A 51 6.44 -6.66 -13.53
C LYS A 51 6.27 -6.28 -14.99
N LYS A 52 5.13 -5.72 -15.36
CA LYS A 52 4.88 -5.21 -16.73
C LYS A 52 5.84 -4.08 -17.12
N GLN A 53 6.31 -3.31 -16.14
CA GLN A 53 7.32 -2.27 -16.33
C GLN A 53 8.76 -2.82 -16.40
N GLY A 54 8.94 -4.14 -16.35
CA GLY A 54 10.25 -4.80 -16.37
C GLY A 54 10.97 -4.85 -15.03
N LYS A 55 10.32 -4.53 -13.93
CA LYS A 55 10.90 -4.59 -12.59
C LYS A 55 10.95 -6.02 -12.06
N ARG A 56 12.01 -6.36 -11.33
CA ARG A 56 12.09 -7.58 -10.52
C ARG A 56 11.46 -7.30 -9.17
N VAL A 57 10.42 -8.05 -8.84
CA VAL A 57 9.61 -7.84 -7.63
C VAL A 57 9.70 -9.06 -6.72
N LEU A 58 9.88 -8.81 -5.43
CA LEU A 58 9.85 -9.82 -4.37
C LEU A 58 8.74 -9.47 -3.39
N LEU A 59 7.86 -10.43 -3.12
CA LEU A 59 6.81 -10.28 -2.11
C LEU A 59 7.30 -10.80 -0.76
N CYS A 60 6.96 -10.08 0.31
CA CYS A 60 7.29 -10.43 1.69
C CYS A 60 6.01 -10.68 2.48
N ALA A 61 5.80 -11.90 2.96
CA ALA A 61 4.62 -12.30 3.73
C ALA A 61 4.85 -12.05 5.23
N ALA A 62 4.81 -10.79 5.66
CA ALA A 62 5.00 -10.41 7.06
C ALA A 62 3.70 -10.40 7.90
N ASP A 63 2.54 -10.71 7.33
CA ASP A 63 1.33 -11.07 8.09
C ASP A 63 1.40 -12.54 8.49
N THR A 64 2.18 -12.83 9.50
CA THR A 64 2.48 -14.19 9.96
C THR A 64 1.41 -14.78 10.87
N PHE A 65 0.46 -13.96 11.32
CA PHE A 65 -0.63 -14.39 12.21
C PHE A 65 -1.78 -15.06 11.49
N ARG A 66 -1.90 -14.86 10.17
CA ARG A 66 -2.95 -15.43 9.36
C ARG A 66 -2.36 -16.28 8.25
N ALA A 67 -2.42 -17.60 8.41
CA ALA A 67 -1.97 -18.53 7.38
C ALA A 67 -2.63 -18.25 6.01
N ALA A 68 -3.94 -17.99 6.02
CA ALA A 68 -4.68 -17.64 4.80
C ALA A 68 -4.16 -16.41 4.08
N ALA A 69 -3.61 -15.41 4.79
CA ALA A 69 -3.03 -14.22 4.16
C ALA A 69 -1.75 -14.57 3.40
N ALA A 70 -0.87 -15.38 3.99
CA ALA A 70 0.35 -15.83 3.33
C ALA A 70 0.03 -16.71 2.10
N ASP A 71 -0.94 -17.61 2.21
CA ASP A 71 -1.40 -18.46 1.11
C ASP A 71 -2.00 -17.63 -0.04
N GLN A 72 -2.79 -16.63 0.28
CA GLN A 72 -3.37 -15.70 -0.70
C GLN A 72 -2.27 -14.88 -1.39
N LEU A 73 -1.28 -14.40 -0.64
CA LEU A 73 -0.15 -13.67 -1.21
C LEU A 73 0.67 -14.54 -2.17
N GLU A 74 0.84 -15.83 -1.85
CA GLU A 74 1.53 -16.79 -2.71
C GLU A 74 0.79 -16.99 -4.03
N ILE A 75 -0.54 -17.10 -4.00
CA ILE A 75 -1.37 -17.15 -5.22
C ILE A 75 -1.16 -15.90 -6.08
N TRP A 76 -1.11 -14.72 -5.48
CA TRP A 76 -0.82 -13.49 -6.21
C TRP A 76 0.60 -13.45 -6.75
N ALA A 77 1.57 -13.97 -6.02
CA ALA A 77 2.96 -14.10 -6.50
C ALA A 77 3.03 -14.96 -7.78
N GLU A 78 2.36 -16.09 -7.79
CA GLU A 78 2.27 -16.97 -8.96
C GLU A 78 1.58 -16.25 -10.14
N ARG A 79 0.45 -15.60 -9.91
CA ARG A 79 -0.29 -14.87 -10.95
C ARG A 79 0.50 -13.72 -11.55
N ALA A 80 1.25 -12.99 -10.74
CA ALA A 80 2.08 -11.87 -11.17
C ALA A 80 3.46 -12.31 -11.70
N GLY A 81 3.86 -13.57 -11.49
CA GLY A 81 5.17 -14.05 -11.85
C GLY A 81 6.29 -13.51 -10.96
N CYS A 82 6.02 -13.34 -9.67
CA CYS A 82 6.95 -12.82 -8.68
C CYS A 82 7.42 -13.91 -7.72
N GLU A 83 8.60 -13.72 -7.14
CA GLU A 83 9.08 -14.51 -6.01
C GLU A 83 8.40 -14.04 -4.71
N ILE A 84 8.33 -14.94 -3.72
CA ILE A 84 7.82 -14.67 -2.39
C ILE A 84 8.75 -15.21 -1.32
N VAL A 85 8.94 -14.43 -0.25
CA VAL A 85 9.58 -14.88 0.99
C VAL A 85 8.51 -15.01 2.05
N ARG A 86 8.37 -16.20 2.61
CA ARG A 86 7.46 -16.51 3.72
C ARG A 86 8.11 -17.45 4.71
N GLN A 87 7.60 -17.46 5.93
CA GLN A 87 7.98 -18.41 6.97
C GLN A 87 6.72 -19.11 7.51
N TYR A 88 6.86 -19.92 8.55
CA TYR A 88 5.76 -20.63 9.20
C TYR A 88 4.80 -19.65 9.91
N GLU A 89 3.57 -20.08 10.13
CA GLU A 89 2.57 -19.34 10.88
C GLU A 89 3.06 -19.04 12.30
N GLY A 90 2.94 -17.79 12.73
CA GLY A 90 3.42 -17.32 14.04
C GLY A 90 4.90 -16.94 14.07
N ALA A 91 5.61 -16.99 12.94
CA ALA A 91 6.99 -16.49 12.85
C ALA A 91 7.06 -15.00 13.18
N ASP A 92 8.23 -14.52 13.57
CA ASP A 92 8.45 -13.09 13.78
C ASP A 92 8.36 -12.33 12.44
N PRO A 93 7.43 -11.37 12.28
CA PRO A 93 7.32 -10.57 11.06
C PRO A 93 8.64 -9.88 10.67
N GLY A 94 9.40 -9.42 11.66
CA GLY A 94 10.71 -8.82 11.44
C GLY A 94 11.73 -9.77 10.83
N ALA A 95 11.69 -11.04 11.23
CA ALA A 95 12.57 -12.07 10.64
C ALA A 95 12.22 -12.33 9.18
N VAL A 96 10.93 -12.36 8.82
CA VAL A 96 10.49 -12.51 7.43
C VAL A 96 10.96 -11.34 6.57
N LEU A 97 10.81 -10.11 7.06
CA LEU A 97 11.29 -8.92 6.36
C LEU A 97 12.81 -8.92 6.21
N PHE A 98 13.53 -9.29 7.26
CA PHE A 98 14.99 -9.43 7.18
C PHE A 98 15.40 -10.40 6.07
N ASP A 99 14.82 -11.59 6.04
CA ASP A 99 15.09 -12.58 5.00
C ASP A 99 14.75 -12.07 3.60
N ALA A 100 13.63 -11.35 3.47
CA ALA A 100 13.24 -10.75 2.18
C ALA A 100 14.25 -9.70 1.71
N LEU A 101 14.75 -8.85 2.61
CA LEU A 101 15.77 -7.84 2.26
C LEU A 101 17.11 -8.49 1.87
N GLN A 102 17.54 -9.55 2.58
CA GLN A 102 18.74 -10.30 2.21
C GLN A 102 18.59 -10.97 0.85
N ALA A 103 17.44 -11.62 0.60
CA ALA A 103 17.14 -12.25 -0.69
C ALA A 103 17.10 -11.20 -1.83
N ALA A 104 16.51 -10.05 -1.58
CA ALA A 104 16.42 -8.96 -2.55
C ALA A 104 17.80 -8.47 -2.97
N LYS A 105 18.71 -8.26 -2.03
CA LYS A 105 20.09 -7.86 -2.32
C LYS A 105 20.83 -8.95 -3.10
N ALA A 106 20.75 -10.21 -2.66
CA ALA A 106 21.43 -11.32 -3.30
C ALA A 106 20.95 -11.60 -4.73
N ARG A 107 19.68 -11.34 -5.02
CA ARG A 107 19.02 -11.62 -6.30
C ARG A 107 18.87 -10.39 -7.19
N ASN A 108 19.39 -9.25 -6.80
CA ASN A 108 19.27 -7.99 -7.56
C ASN A 108 17.80 -7.58 -7.81
N VAL A 109 16.95 -7.72 -6.82
CA VAL A 109 15.54 -7.34 -6.89
C VAL A 109 15.40 -5.82 -6.92
N ASP A 110 14.50 -5.31 -7.74
CA ASP A 110 14.21 -3.88 -7.82
C ASP A 110 13.33 -3.39 -6.68
N VAL A 111 12.28 -4.15 -6.34
CA VAL A 111 11.28 -3.75 -5.36
C VAL A 111 10.87 -4.90 -4.47
N VAL A 112 10.85 -4.67 -3.16
CA VAL A 112 10.25 -5.54 -2.15
C VAL A 112 8.90 -4.97 -1.75
N LEU A 113 7.83 -5.74 -1.91
CA LEU A 113 6.49 -5.40 -1.44
C LEU A 113 6.15 -6.24 -0.21
N CYS A 114 5.91 -5.59 0.92
CA CYS A 114 5.73 -6.24 2.21
C CYS A 114 4.26 -6.15 2.66
N ASP A 115 3.63 -7.31 2.86
CA ASP A 115 2.32 -7.42 3.50
C ASP A 115 2.48 -7.51 5.01
N THR A 116 1.70 -6.72 5.76
CA THR A 116 1.76 -6.63 7.21
C THR A 116 0.46 -7.05 7.87
N ALA A 117 0.50 -7.34 9.15
CA ALA A 117 -0.71 -7.63 9.94
C ALA A 117 -1.65 -6.44 9.99
N GLY A 118 -2.96 -6.71 10.08
CA GLY A 118 -4.01 -5.70 10.09
C GLY A 118 -4.94 -5.78 11.30
N ARG A 119 -4.45 -6.23 12.45
CA ARG A 119 -5.25 -6.41 13.68
C ARG A 119 -5.34 -5.12 14.50
N LEU A 120 -6.17 -4.18 14.06
CA LEU A 120 -6.29 -2.86 14.73
C LEU A 120 -6.94 -2.95 16.12
N HIS A 121 -7.68 -4.03 16.43
CA HIS A 121 -8.22 -4.25 17.78
C HIS A 121 -7.13 -4.40 18.87
N ASN A 122 -5.91 -4.74 18.47
CA ASN A 122 -4.73 -4.70 19.32
C ASN A 122 -3.74 -3.64 18.81
N LYS A 123 -4.18 -2.37 18.84
CA LYS A 123 -3.48 -1.23 18.27
C LYS A 123 -2.04 -1.11 18.76
N ALA A 124 -1.81 -1.23 20.06
CA ALA A 124 -0.47 -1.04 20.63
C ALA A 124 0.53 -2.06 20.07
N ASN A 125 0.15 -3.34 19.98
CA ASN A 125 1.00 -4.38 19.42
C ASN A 125 1.24 -4.18 17.91
N LEU A 126 0.19 -3.82 17.16
CA LEU A 126 0.32 -3.54 15.73
C LEU A 126 1.28 -2.38 15.47
N MET A 127 1.17 -1.29 16.22
CA MET A 127 2.04 -0.13 16.06
C MET A 127 3.49 -0.43 16.46
N ALA A 128 3.70 -1.22 17.51
CA ALA A 128 5.03 -1.69 17.90
C ALA A 128 5.66 -2.58 16.81
N GLU A 129 4.88 -3.47 16.20
CA GLU A 129 5.32 -4.31 15.10
C GLU A 129 5.71 -3.48 13.87
N LEU A 130 4.89 -2.52 13.46
CA LEU A 130 5.20 -1.61 12.34
C LEU A 130 6.46 -0.78 12.61
N ALA A 131 6.64 -0.29 13.84
CA ALA A 131 7.86 0.42 14.24
C ALA A 131 9.10 -0.48 14.17
N LYS A 132 8.98 -1.74 14.56
CA LYS A 132 10.06 -2.73 14.45
C LYS A 132 10.44 -2.99 13.00
N LEU A 133 9.46 -3.17 12.10
CA LEU A 133 9.71 -3.34 10.67
C LEU A 133 10.44 -2.12 10.09
N SER A 134 10.04 -0.93 10.47
CA SER A 134 10.68 0.32 10.07
C SER A 134 12.17 0.34 10.48
N LYS A 135 12.49 -0.01 11.71
CA LYS A 135 13.87 -0.09 12.20
C LYS A 135 14.71 -1.13 11.47
N ILE A 136 14.13 -2.24 11.06
CA ILE A 136 14.82 -3.27 10.28
C ILE A 136 15.22 -2.70 8.90
N ILE A 137 14.32 -1.99 8.24
CA ILE A 137 14.63 -1.34 6.96
C ILE A 137 15.73 -0.30 7.15
N ASP A 138 15.64 0.54 8.17
CA ASP A 138 16.66 1.57 8.48
C ASP A 138 18.05 0.96 8.67
N ARG A 139 18.13 -0.21 9.31
CA ARG A 139 19.38 -0.92 9.57
C ARG A 139 19.91 -1.65 8.33
N GLU A 140 19.06 -2.40 7.64
CA GLU A 140 19.48 -3.30 6.57
C GLU A 140 19.56 -2.61 5.20
N CYS A 141 18.83 -1.52 5.02
CA CYS A 141 18.71 -0.82 3.75
C CYS A 141 18.60 0.70 3.96
N PRO A 142 19.59 1.36 4.60
CA PRO A 142 19.49 2.76 5.03
C PRO A 142 19.31 3.74 3.87
N ASP A 143 19.84 3.41 2.69
CA ASP A 143 19.85 4.29 1.50
C ASP A 143 18.77 3.92 0.47
N CYS A 144 17.91 2.95 0.78
CA CYS A 144 16.87 2.55 -0.16
C CYS A 144 15.70 3.54 -0.18
N ASP A 145 15.11 3.70 -1.36
CA ASP A 145 13.81 4.35 -1.49
C ASP A 145 12.75 3.53 -0.77
N ARG A 146 11.84 4.22 -0.11
CA ARG A 146 10.88 3.60 0.79
C ARG A 146 9.52 4.25 0.67
N GLU A 147 8.52 3.41 0.50
CA GLU A 147 7.12 3.81 0.54
C GLU A 147 6.40 3.09 1.67
N THR A 148 5.52 3.79 2.36
CA THR A 148 4.60 3.21 3.34
C THR A 148 3.19 3.57 2.91
N LEU A 149 2.47 2.59 2.37
CA LEU A 149 1.15 2.77 1.79
C LEU A 149 0.07 2.24 2.73
N LEU A 150 -0.90 3.09 3.05
CA LEU A 150 -2.10 2.69 3.76
C LEU A 150 -3.18 2.28 2.76
N VAL A 151 -3.67 1.04 2.88
CA VAL A 151 -4.78 0.54 2.09
C VAL A 151 -6.09 0.82 2.82
N LEU A 152 -7.00 1.52 2.16
CA LEU A 152 -8.32 1.88 2.65
C LEU A 152 -9.40 1.41 1.68
N ASP A 153 -10.53 0.97 2.22
CA ASP A 153 -11.74 0.68 1.46
C ASP A 153 -12.56 1.96 1.31
N ALA A 154 -12.74 2.43 0.08
CA ALA A 154 -13.47 3.66 -0.23
C ALA A 154 -14.95 3.61 0.20
N THR A 155 -15.53 2.43 0.35
CA THR A 155 -16.92 2.23 0.76
C THR A 155 -17.16 2.45 2.26
N THR A 156 -16.10 2.46 3.07
CA THR A 156 -16.21 2.59 4.54
C THR A 156 -16.41 4.03 5.04
N GLY A 157 -16.24 5.02 4.20
CA GLY A 157 -16.51 6.43 4.52
C GLY A 157 -15.75 6.91 5.75
N GLN A 158 -16.46 7.44 6.74
CA GLN A 158 -15.86 8.01 7.98
C GLN A 158 -15.04 6.99 8.78
N ASN A 159 -15.43 5.73 8.78
CA ASN A 159 -14.65 4.69 9.46
C ASN A 159 -13.25 4.52 8.83
N GLY A 160 -13.15 4.63 7.52
CA GLY A 160 -11.87 4.64 6.82
C GLY A 160 -10.99 5.82 7.21
N LEU A 161 -11.57 7.01 7.35
CA LEU A 161 -10.85 8.20 7.80
C LEU A 161 -10.33 8.07 9.23
N ILE A 162 -11.11 7.50 10.14
CA ILE A 162 -10.68 7.24 11.53
C ILE A 162 -9.50 6.27 11.55
N GLN A 163 -9.57 5.19 10.79
CA GLN A 163 -8.46 4.26 10.62
C GLN A 163 -7.21 4.96 10.07
N ALA A 164 -7.37 5.76 9.06
CA ALA A 164 -6.29 6.50 8.42
C ALA A 164 -5.56 7.44 9.38
N ARG A 165 -6.30 8.18 10.21
CA ARG A 165 -5.71 9.04 11.25
C ARG A 165 -4.87 8.23 12.23
N THR A 166 -5.37 7.09 12.67
CA THR A 166 -4.67 6.20 13.60
C THR A 166 -3.32 5.74 13.04
N PHE A 167 -3.28 5.34 11.78
CA PHE A 167 -2.04 4.89 11.14
C PHE A 167 -1.09 6.05 10.80
N LYS A 168 -1.62 7.22 10.43
CA LYS A 168 -0.79 8.39 10.10
C LYS A 168 0.13 8.78 11.27
N GLU A 169 -0.42 8.82 12.47
CA GLU A 169 0.32 9.24 13.67
C GLU A 169 1.52 8.34 13.99
N THR A 170 1.51 7.13 13.52
CA THR A 170 2.46 6.09 13.97
C THR A 170 3.37 5.52 12.89
N ALA A 171 2.97 5.55 11.62
CA ALA A 171 3.59 4.73 10.58
C ALA A 171 4.37 5.50 9.51
N GLY A 172 4.39 6.84 9.53
CA GLY A 172 5.11 7.63 8.52
C GLY A 172 4.59 7.38 7.10
N LEU A 173 3.29 7.53 6.89
CA LEU A 173 2.64 7.28 5.59
C LEU A 173 3.19 8.16 4.47
N THR A 174 3.46 7.55 3.32
CA THR A 174 3.86 8.24 2.09
C THR A 174 2.75 8.28 1.04
N GLY A 175 1.78 7.39 1.14
CA GLY A 175 0.68 7.32 0.18
C GLY A 175 -0.50 6.46 0.66
N ILE A 176 -1.59 6.57 -0.08
CA ILE A 176 -2.83 5.84 0.14
C ILE A 176 -3.12 4.97 -1.10
N VAL A 177 -3.54 3.73 -0.86
CA VAL A 177 -4.18 2.87 -1.84
C VAL A 177 -5.67 2.82 -1.51
N LEU A 178 -6.51 3.31 -2.39
CA LEU A 178 -7.95 3.39 -2.17
C LEU A 178 -8.64 2.29 -2.97
N THR A 179 -9.15 1.27 -2.30
CA THR A 179 -9.83 0.14 -2.93
C THR A 179 -11.32 0.41 -3.12
N LYS A 180 -11.96 -0.29 -4.06
CA LYS A 180 -13.41 -0.26 -4.30
C LYS A 180 -13.95 1.14 -4.60
N LEU A 181 -13.20 1.96 -5.29
CA LEU A 181 -13.62 3.32 -5.65
C LEU A 181 -14.80 3.30 -6.64
N ASP A 182 -14.88 2.28 -7.49
CA ASP A 182 -15.99 2.00 -8.40
C ASP A 182 -17.32 1.70 -7.68
N GLY A 183 -17.28 1.23 -6.43
CA GLY A 183 -18.44 0.99 -5.57
C GLY A 183 -18.99 2.23 -4.86
N THR A 184 -18.36 3.40 -5.04
CA THR A 184 -18.82 4.64 -4.41
C THR A 184 -19.49 5.56 -5.43
N ALA A 185 -20.70 6.02 -5.11
CA ALA A 185 -21.42 6.95 -5.99
C ALA A 185 -20.84 8.38 -5.97
N LYS A 186 -19.97 8.71 -5.03
CA LYS A 186 -19.50 10.09 -4.80
C LYS A 186 -18.09 10.10 -4.24
N GLY A 187 -17.19 10.66 -4.99
CA GLY A 187 -15.77 10.75 -4.69
C GLY A 187 -15.33 11.63 -3.54
N GLY A 188 -16.22 12.10 -2.68
CA GLY A 188 -15.85 12.96 -1.55
C GLY A 188 -14.82 12.36 -0.61
N ILE A 189 -14.72 11.04 -0.54
CA ILE A 189 -13.74 10.35 0.32
C ILE A 189 -12.29 10.66 -0.07
N VAL A 190 -11.97 10.78 -1.36
CA VAL A 190 -10.60 11.10 -1.82
C VAL A 190 -10.19 12.48 -1.35
N ILE A 191 -11.09 13.45 -1.51
CA ILE A 191 -10.84 14.85 -1.09
C ILE A 191 -10.68 14.92 0.42
N ALA A 192 -11.54 14.23 1.18
CA ALA A 192 -11.46 14.18 2.63
C ALA A 192 -10.14 13.56 3.12
N ILE A 193 -9.70 12.46 2.51
CA ILE A 193 -8.42 11.81 2.82
C ILE A 193 -7.26 12.77 2.54
N ALA A 194 -7.20 13.36 1.36
CA ALA A 194 -6.13 14.29 0.98
C ALA A 194 -6.06 15.47 1.95
N ARG A 195 -7.19 16.09 2.23
CA ARG A 195 -7.28 17.27 3.10
C ARG A 195 -6.93 16.97 4.55
N GLU A 196 -7.45 15.88 5.11
CA GLU A 196 -7.27 15.56 6.52
C GLU A 196 -5.92 14.92 6.82
N LEU A 197 -5.42 14.09 5.92
CA LEU A 197 -4.18 13.34 6.13
C LEU A 197 -2.97 14.06 5.56
N GLY A 198 -3.13 14.91 4.55
CA GLY A 198 -2.01 15.52 3.84
C GLY A 198 -1.09 14.48 3.17
N VAL A 199 -1.66 13.32 2.80
CA VAL A 199 -0.95 12.21 2.16
C VAL A 199 -1.63 11.91 0.82
N PRO A 200 -0.86 11.77 -0.29
CA PRO A 200 -1.45 11.58 -1.61
C PRO A 200 -2.05 10.20 -1.78
N VAL A 201 -3.16 10.12 -2.50
CA VAL A 201 -3.65 8.84 -3.03
C VAL A 201 -2.78 8.48 -4.23
N LYS A 202 -2.12 7.32 -4.18
CA LYS A 202 -1.21 6.86 -5.24
C LYS A 202 -1.86 5.85 -6.18
N PHE A 203 -2.79 5.05 -5.67
CA PHE A 203 -3.53 4.05 -6.45
C PHE A 203 -5.01 4.06 -6.09
N ALA A 204 -5.84 3.80 -7.09
CA ALA A 204 -7.28 3.64 -6.94
C ALA A 204 -7.75 2.32 -7.55
N GLY A 205 -8.48 1.54 -6.78
CA GLY A 205 -9.14 0.31 -7.23
C GLY A 205 -10.45 0.63 -7.94
N VAL A 206 -10.55 0.21 -9.19
CA VAL A 206 -11.70 0.49 -10.08
C VAL A 206 -12.35 -0.78 -10.61
N GLY A 207 -12.08 -1.92 -10.01
CA GLY A 207 -12.65 -3.21 -10.38
C GLY A 207 -11.91 -4.40 -9.75
N GLU A 208 -12.32 -5.60 -10.13
CA GLU A 208 -11.82 -6.86 -9.56
C GLU A 208 -10.62 -7.46 -10.32
N GLY A 209 -10.37 -7.01 -11.54
CA GLY A 209 -9.29 -7.54 -12.39
C GLY A 209 -7.90 -7.18 -11.88
N ILE A 210 -6.92 -7.96 -12.29
CA ILE A 210 -5.51 -7.74 -11.92
C ILE A 210 -4.98 -6.37 -12.39
N ASP A 211 -5.55 -5.81 -13.45
CA ASP A 211 -5.20 -4.50 -14.00
C ASP A 211 -6.10 -3.36 -13.49
N ASP A 212 -7.00 -3.64 -12.57
CA ASP A 212 -8.00 -2.68 -12.08
C ASP A 212 -7.54 -1.88 -10.84
N LEU A 213 -6.28 -1.95 -10.48
CA LEU A 213 -5.65 -1.00 -9.57
C LEU A 213 -4.80 -0.03 -10.40
N LYS A 214 -5.30 1.19 -10.56
CA LYS A 214 -4.71 2.21 -11.43
C LYS A 214 -3.92 3.25 -10.64
N PRO A 215 -2.84 3.83 -11.19
CA PRO A 215 -2.29 5.05 -10.64
C PRO A 215 -3.38 6.12 -10.53
N PHE A 216 -3.42 6.82 -9.40
CA PHE A 216 -4.44 7.84 -9.18
C PHE A 216 -4.14 9.10 -10.01
N ASP A 217 -5.14 9.57 -10.75
CA ASP A 217 -5.11 10.82 -11.50
C ASP A 217 -6.22 11.76 -11.01
N ALA A 218 -5.84 12.84 -10.33
CA ALA A 218 -6.76 13.81 -9.77
C ALA A 218 -7.66 14.45 -10.84
N ARG A 219 -7.13 14.73 -12.03
CA ARG A 219 -7.90 15.36 -13.12
C ARG A 219 -9.02 14.46 -13.60
N SER A 220 -8.68 13.22 -13.97
CA SER A 220 -9.68 12.22 -14.40
C SER A 220 -10.73 11.96 -13.34
N TYR A 221 -10.31 11.94 -12.07
CA TYR A 221 -11.21 11.77 -10.95
C TYR A 221 -12.20 12.94 -10.79
N VAL A 222 -11.71 14.18 -10.83
CA VAL A 222 -12.56 15.37 -10.74
C VAL A 222 -13.52 15.44 -11.93
N GLU A 223 -13.07 15.13 -13.13
CA GLU A 223 -13.92 15.09 -14.33
C GLU A 223 -15.06 14.06 -14.22
N ALA A 224 -14.84 12.98 -13.48
CA ALA A 224 -15.86 11.95 -13.27
C ALA A 224 -16.92 12.33 -12.22
N ILE A 225 -16.65 13.29 -11.32
CA ILE A 225 -17.57 13.67 -10.22
C ILE A 225 -18.30 15.00 -10.45
N ILE A 226 -17.91 15.79 -11.47
CA ILE A 226 -18.56 17.03 -11.89
C ILE A 226 -19.45 16.81 -13.11
#